data_958ad412018272412943f0ab8122d684
#
_entry.id   958ad412018272412943f0ab8122d684
#
_cell.length_a   1.000
_cell.length_b   1.000
_cell.length_c   1.000
_cell.angle_alpha   90.00
_cell.angle_beta   90.00
_cell.angle_gamma   90.00
#
_symmetry.space_group_name_H-M   'P 1'
#
loop_
_entity.id
_entity.type
_entity.pdbx_description
1 polymer ?
#
loop_
_entity_poly.entity_id
_entity_poly.type
_entity_poly.pdbx_seq_one_letter_code
_entity_poly.pdbx_strand_id
1 'polypeptide(L)' 'VDDNIVSLTDLIETRLRKEQEIEYYMNALTQLQKKIKYLQKDVNITILIIDLIEKEKIMTLDEKALKLSNVVQLVDKEND' A
#
# COMPACT_ATOMS: atom_id res chain seq x y z
N VAL A 1 -19.54 -33.76 -45.31
CA VAL A 1 -18.26 -33.08 -45.55
C VAL A 1 -18.36 -31.62 -45.11
N ASP A 2 -19.44 -30.94 -45.50
CA ASP A 2 -19.69 -29.55 -45.14
C ASP A 2 -19.87 -29.38 -43.62
N ASP A 3 -20.53 -30.33 -42.96
CA ASP A 3 -20.75 -30.31 -41.49
C ASP A 3 -19.41 -30.37 -40.73
N ASN A 4 -18.45 -31.16 -41.21
CA ASN A 4 -17.13 -31.26 -40.61
C ASN A 4 -16.33 -29.98 -40.78
N ILE A 5 -16.43 -29.32 -41.94
CA ILE A 5 -15.75 -28.05 -42.21
C ILE A 5 -16.35 -26.94 -41.36
N VAL A 6 -17.66 -26.84 -41.27
CA VAL A 6 -18.37 -25.88 -40.42
C VAL A 6 -17.99 -26.10 -38.94
N SER A 7 -18.00 -27.37 -38.50
CA SER A 7 -17.63 -27.71 -37.14
C SER A 7 -16.18 -27.34 -36.80
N LEU A 8 -15.24 -27.53 -37.73
CA LEU A 8 -13.85 -27.13 -37.56
C LEU A 8 -13.72 -25.61 -37.49
N THR A 9 -14.43 -24.89 -38.37
CA THR A 9 -14.44 -23.43 -38.36
C THR A 9 -14.96 -22.90 -37.02
N ASP A 10 -16.08 -23.46 -36.52
CA ASP A 10 -16.64 -23.09 -35.24
C ASP A 10 -15.66 -23.32 -34.09
N LEU A 11 -14.94 -24.43 -34.09
CA LEU A 11 -13.94 -24.77 -33.11
C LEU A 11 -12.78 -23.78 -33.12
N ILE A 12 -12.32 -23.40 -34.32
CA ILE A 12 -11.24 -22.43 -34.50
C ILE A 12 -11.67 -21.06 -33.99
N GLU A 13 -12.89 -20.63 -34.31
CA GLU A 13 -13.44 -19.37 -33.82
C GLU A 13 -13.61 -19.37 -32.29
N THR A 14 -14.06 -20.49 -31.73
CA THR A 14 -14.20 -20.65 -30.29
C THR A 14 -12.85 -20.55 -29.60
N ARG A 15 -11.82 -21.22 -30.17
CA ARG A 15 -10.47 -21.16 -29.65
C ARG A 15 -9.95 -19.71 -29.67
N LEU A 16 -10.14 -19.01 -30.77
CA LEU A 16 -9.68 -17.63 -30.93
C LEU A 16 -10.34 -16.72 -29.90
N ARG A 17 -11.66 -16.85 -29.69
CA ARG A 17 -12.37 -16.07 -28.68
C ARG A 17 -11.86 -16.36 -27.25
N LYS A 18 -11.59 -17.62 -26.94
CA LYS A 18 -11.06 -18.00 -25.64
C LYS A 18 -9.65 -17.48 -25.43
N GLU A 19 -8.81 -17.49 -26.45
CA GLU A 19 -7.47 -16.93 -26.41
C GLU A 19 -7.51 -15.42 -26.18
N GLN A 20 -8.43 -14.72 -26.83
CA GLN A 20 -8.64 -13.28 -26.62
C GLN A 20 -9.14 -12.99 -25.21
N GLU A 21 -10.01 -13.84 -24.70
CA GLU A 21 -10.53 -13.72 -23.34
C GLU A 21 -9.41 -13.94 -22.31
N ILE A 22 -8.56 -14.91 -22.52
CA ILE A 22 -7.38 -15.14 -21.67
C ILE A 22 -6.47 -13.92 -21.70
N GLU A 23 -6.20 -13.36 -22.86
CA GLU A 23 -5.37 -12.17 -22.99
C GLU A 23 -5.97 -10.98 -22.22
N TYR A 24 -7.27 -10.80 -22.33
CA TYR A 24 -7.99 -9.77 -21.59
C TYR A 24 -7.80 -9.94 -20.07
N TYR A 25 -8.00 -11.15 -19.56
CA TYR A 25 -7.84 -11.42 -18.14
C TYR A 25 -6.38 -11.32 -17.68
N MET A 26 -5.43 -11.71 -18.49
CA MET A 26 -4.01 -11.55 -18.20
C MET A 26 -3.62 -10.08 -18.08
N ASN A 27 -4.15 -9.24 -18.96
CA ASN A 27 -3.95 -7.79 -18.90
C ASN A 27 -4.61 -7.21 -17.64
N ALA A 28 -5.83 -7.63 -17.32
CA ALA A 28 -6.53 -7.22 -16.11
C ALA A 28 -5.77 -7.64 -14.86
N LEU A 29 -5.22 -8.86 -14.85
CA LEU A 29 -4.40 -9.36 -13.74
C LEU A 29 -3.15 -8.50 -13.55
N THR A 30 -2.46 -8.16 -14.64
CA THR A 30 -1.29 -7.29 -14.60
C THR A 30 -1.63 -5.92 -14.01
N GLN A 31 -2.76 -5.35 -14.41
CA GLN A 31 -3.25 -4.07 -13.86
C GLN A 31 -3.54 -4.17 -12.37
N LEU A 32 -4.20 -5.25 -11.96
CA LEU A 32 -4.49 -5.49 -10.55
C LEU A 32 -3.22 -5.69 -9.72
N GLN A 33 -2.24 -6.41 -10.25
CA GLN A 33 -0.95 -6.60 -9.58
C GLN A 33 -0.24 -5.27 -9.36
N LYS A 34 -0.25 -4.38 -10.33
CA LYS A 34 0.31 -3.03 -10.20
C LYS A 34 -0.44 -2.25 -9.11
N LYS A 35 -1.76 -2.32 -9.10
CA LYS A 35 -2.60 -1.63 -8.13
C LYS A 35 -2.30 -2.11 -6.70
N ILE A 36 -2.19 -3.42 -6.52
CA ILE A 36 -1.84 -4.01 -5.23
C ILE A 36 -0.46 -3.51 -4.78
N LYS A 37 0.50 -3.47 -5.67
CA LYS A 37 1.86 -3.00 -5.37
C LYS A 37 1.85 -1.54 -4.90
N TYR A 38 1.08 -0.67 -5.56
CA TYR A 38 0.93 0.72 -5.15
C TYR A 38 0.26 0.84 -3.78
N LEU A 39 -0.80 0.06 -3.55
CA LEU A 39 -1.50 0.07 -2.27
C LEU A 39 -0.60 -0.42 -1.13
N GLN A 40 0.20 -1.46 -1.36
CA GLN A 40 1.17 -1.94 -0.38
C GLN A 40 2.21 -0.87 -0.06
N LYS A 41 2.68 -0.14 -1.06
CA LYS A 41 3.61 0.97 -0.89
C LYS A 41 2.98 2.08 -0.05
N ASP A 42 1.73 2.43 -0.34
CA ASP A 42 1.00 3.45 0.42
C ASP A 42 0.80 3.03 1.88
N VAL A 43 0.46 1.76 2.12
CA VAL A 43 0.34 1.22 3.47
C VAL A 43 1.68 1.31 4.21
N ASN A 44 2.76 0.92 3.57
CA ASN A 44 4.10 0.97 4.17
C ASN A 44 4.50 2.41 4.52
N ILE A 45 4.23 3.36 3.64
CA ILE A 45 4.48 4.78 3.88
C ILE A 45 3.63 5.28 5.05
N THR A 46 2.37 4.90 5.10
CA THR A 46 1.45 5.28 6.16
C THR A 46 1.92 4.75 7.52
N ILE A 47 2.37 3.49 7.58
CA ILE A 47 2.93 2.89 8.78
C ILE A 47 4.17 3.66 9.23
N LEU A 48 5.05 4.01 8.30
CA LEU A 48 6.25 4.79 8.61
C LEU A 48 5.89 6.16 9.18
N ILE A 49 4.91 6.84 8.62
CA ILE A 49 4.44 8.14 9.10
C ILE A 49 3.86 8.01 10.52
N ILE A 50 3.05 6.98 10.75
CA ILE A 50 2.48 6.71 12.07
C ILE A 50 3.60 6.49 13.09
N ASP A 51 4.59 5.68 12.76
CA ASP A 51 5.74 5.42 13.63
C ASP A 51 6.51 6.70 13.96
N LEU A 52 6.74 7.55 12.96
CA LEU A 52 7.41 8.83 13.15
C LEU A 52 6.61 9.77 14.05
N ILE A 53 5.30 9.84 13.88
CA ILE A 53 4.42 10.65 14.71
C ILE A 53 4.44 10.16 16.17
N GLU A 54 4.37 8.86 16.36
CA GLU A 54 4.42 8.27 17.70
C GLU A 54 5.75 8.56 18.39
N LYS A 55 6.86 8.42 17.69
CA LYS A 55 8.19 8.77 18.21
C LYS A 55 8.31 10.24 18.53
N GLU A 56 7.80 11.10 17.66
CA GLU A 56 7.80 12.54 17.87
C GLU A 56 6.99 12.93 19.10
N LYS A 57 5.83 12.32 19.32
CA LYS A 57 5.04 12.53 20.53
C LYS A 57 5.79 12.15 21.79
N ILE A 58 6.48 11.01 21.77
CA ILE A 58 7.29 10.54 22.90
C ILE A 58 8.43 11.54 23.18
N MET A 59 9.14 11.95 22.14
CA MET A 59 10.22 12.94 22.26
C MET A 59 9.70 14.27 22.78
N THR A 60 8.57 14.73 22.30
CA THR A 60 7.95 15.97 22.75
C THR A 60 7.58 15.92 24.23
N LEU A 61 7.04 14.79 24.70
CA LEU A 61 6.71 14.57 26.10
C LEU A 61 7.97 14.57 26.96
N ASP A 62 9.04 13.91 26.52
CA ASP A 62 10.31 13.88 27.21
C ASP A 62 10.94 15.27 27.28
N GLU A 63 10.89 16.05 26.21
CA GLU A 63 11.35 17.43 26.17
C GLU A 63 10.58 18.31 27.14
N LYS A 64 9.26 18.17 27.18
CA LYS A 64 8.39 18.89 28.13
C LYS A 64 8.74 18.53 29.57
N ALA A 65 8.94 17.26 29.86
CA ALA A 65 9.34 16.80 31.18
C ALA A 65 10.68 17.39 31.59
N LEU A 66 11.67 17.43 30.67
CA LEU A 66 12.95 18.03 30.90
C LEU A 66 12.85 19.53 31.17
N LYS A 67 12.06 20.26 30.40
CA LYS A 67 11.85 21.69 30.58
C LYS A 67 11.19 21.99 31.94
N LEU A 68 10.19 21.21 32.33
CA LEU A 68 9.54 21.34 33.63
C LEU A 68 10.51 21.08 34.79
N SER A 69 11.35 20.04 34.64
CA SER A 69 12.38 19.73 35.62
C SER A 69 13.40 20.88 35.78
N ASN A 70 13.82 21.47 34.66
CA ASN A 70 14.74 22.60 34.66
C ASN A 70 14.12 23.85 35.31
N VAL A 71 12.85 24.12 35.03
CA VAL A 71 12.13 25.24 35.63
C VAL A 71 12.01 25.06 37.13
N VAL A 72 11.68 23.87 37.60
CA VAL A 72 11.59 23.55 39.03
C VAL A 72 12.95 23.75 39.74
N GLN A 73 14.04 23.32 39.12
CA GLN A 73 15.39 23.52 39.64
C GLN A 73 15.77 25.00 39.72
N LEU A 74 15.38 25.78 38.70
CA LEU A 74 15.63 27.23 38.73
C LEU A 74 14.86 27.95 39.82
N VAL A 75 13.59 27.58 40.04
CA VAL A 75 12.77 28.11 41.13
C VAL A 75 13.35 27.78 42.48
N ASP A 76 13.82 26.54 42.68
CA ASP A 76 14.45 26.14 43.94
C ASP A 76 15.74 26.93 44.21
N LYS A 77 16.54 27.20 43.19
CA LYS A 77 17.74 28.01 43.29
C LYS A 77 17.45 29.46 43.61
N GLU A 78 16.37 30.03 43.07
CA GLU A 78 15.96 31.41 43.34
C GLU A 78 15.44 31.59 44.75
N ASN A 79 14.81 30.56 45.32
CA ASN A 79 14.27 30.60 46.68
C ASN A 79 15.32 30.40 47.76
N ASP A 80 16.47 29.89 47.40
CA ASP A 80 17.60 29.76 48.31
C ASP A 80 18.43 31.05 48.32
#